data_03d7e18c2f1c5b126cf5d7cc9932ac8d
#
_entry.id   03d7e18c2f1c5b126cf5d7cc9932ac8d
#
_cell.length_a   1.000
_cell.length_b   1.000
_cell.length_c   1.000
_cell.angle_alpha   90.00
_cell.angle_beta   90.00
_cell.angle_gamma   90.00
#
_symmetry.space_group_name_H-M   'P 1'
#
loop_
_entity.id
_entity.type
_entity.pdbx_description
1 polymer ?
#
loop_
_entity_poly.entity_id
_entity_poly.type
_entity_poly.pdbx_seq_one_letter_code
_entity_poly.pdbx_strand_id
1 'polypeptide(L)'
;MSQQLQTLIDNAWEERTNFSPKSAPADIRQAVADVLEQLNAGSLRVAQKDSGQWVVNQWVKKAVLLSFRLEDNVAIPGGGGMQFYDKVPTKFANYTADDFAKGGFRVVPPAVARRGSFIGKNVVLMPSYVNIGAYVDEGTMVDTWATVGSCAQIGKNVHLSGGVGIGGVLEPMQANPTIIEDNCFIGARSEVVEGVIVEANSVISMGVYIGQSTKIYDRATGEVTYGRIPEGSVVVSGNLPSADGKYSLYCAVIVKRVDEKTRAKTSINELLRD
;
A
#
# COMPACT_ATOMS: atom_id res chain seq x y z
N MET A 1 -4.01 -26.45 2.43
CA MET A 1 -3.21 -25.80 1.36
C MET A 1 -2.40 -24.60 1.88
N SER A 2 -2.98 -23.64 2.60
CA SER A 2 -2.23 -22.47 3.11
C SER A 2 -1.12 -22.83 4.11
N GLN A 3 -1.37 -23.75 5.07
CA GLN A 3 -0.39 -24.15 6.08
C GLN A 3 0.85 -24.85 5.50
N GLN A 4 0.66 -25.71 4.51
CA GLN A 4 1.79 -26.39 3.83
C GLN A 4 2.63 -25.41 3.04
N LEU A 5 1.97 -24.47 2.32
CA LEU A 5 2.63 -23.42 1.57
C LEU A 5 3.42 -22.49 2.50
N GLN A 6 2.83 -22.08 3.62
CA GLN A 6 3.51 -21.28 4.64
C GLN A 6 4.75 -21.99 5.16
N THR A 7 4.63 -23.26 5.57
CA THR A 7 5.77 -24.04 6.09
C THR A 7 6.92 -24.10 5.08
N LEU A 8 6.59 -24.32 3.79
CA LEU A 8 7.58 -24.37 2.73
C LEU A 8 8.29 -23.05 2.54
N ILE A 9 7.56 -21.94 2.53
CA ILE A 9 8.13 -20.58 2.43
C ILE A 9 8.98 -20.24 3.66
N ASP A 10 8.51 -20.57 4.89
CA ASP A 10 9.27 -20.30 6.11
C ASP A 10 10.60 -21.07 6.12
N ASN A 11 10.60 -22.35 5.73
CA ASN A 11 11.82 -23.14 5.59
C ASN A 11 12.76 -22.58 4.52
N ALA A 12 12.23 -22.25 3.34
CA ALA A 12 13.01 -21.64 2.27
C ALA A 12 13.63 -20.30 2.67
N TRP A 13 12.94 -19.53 3.51
CA TRP A 13 13.49 -18.27 4.04
C TRP A 13 14.73 -18.48 4.89
N GLU A 14 14.79 -19.50 5.71
CA GLU A 14 15.97 -19.81 6.53
C GLU A 14 17.18 -20.20 5.65
N GLU A 15 16.94 -20.84 4.52
CA GLU A 15 17.97 -21.27 3.57
C GLU A 15 18.21 -20.26 2.43
N ARG A 16 17.59 -19.09 2.45
CA ARG A 16 17.57 -18.11 1.35
C ARG A 16 18.91 -17.73 0.76
N THR A 17 19.99 -17.79 1.57
CA THR A 17 21.36 -17.48 1.12
C THR A 17 21.91 -18.52 0.13
N ASN A 18 21.36 -19.74 0.13
CA ASN A 18 21.76 -20.84 -0.75
C ASN A 18 21.07 -20.75 -2.12
N PHE A 19 20.06 -19.90 -2.27
CA PHE A 19 19.26 -19.79 -3.49
C PHE A 19 19.79 -18.69 -4.43
N SER A 20 19.66 -18.97 -5.69
CA SER A 20 19.90 -18.04 -6.79
C SER A 20 18.93 -18.35 -7.93
N PRO A 21 18.85 -17.52 -8.98
CA PRO A 21 18.05 -17.81 -10.16
C PRO A 21 18.39 -19.16 -10.83
N LYS A 22 19.60 -19.69 -10.62
CA LYS A 22 20.06 -20.95 -11.21
C LYS A 22 19.98 -22.15 -10.28
N SER A 23 20.05 -21.95 -8.96
CA SER A 23 20.18 -23.03 -7.98
C SER A 23 18.94 -23.31 -7.15
N ALA A 24 17.93 -22.46 -7.20
CA ALA A 24 16.73 -22.65 -6.38
C ALA A 24 15.94 -23.90 -6.82
N PRO A 25 15.50 -24.75 -5.87
CA PRO A 25 14.67 -25.92 -6.14
C PRO A 25 13.35 -25.56 -6.83
N ALA A 26 12.85 -26.47 -7.66
CA ALA A 26 11.64 -26.24 -8.44
C ALA A 26 10.38 -26.07 -7.57
N ASP A 27 10.27 -26.79 -6.46
CA ASP A 27 9.17 -26.68 -5.49
C ASP A 27 9.16 -25.32 -4.78
N ILE A 28 10.33 -24.78 -4.43
CA ILE A 28 10.45 -23.44 -3.86
C ILE A 28 10.03 -22.37 -4.86
N ARG A 29 10.46 -22.50 -6.12
CA ARG A 29 10.02 -21.57 -7.19
C ARG A 29 8.52 -21.60 -7.37
N GLN A 30 7.94 -22.80 -7.42
CA GLN A 30 6.50 -22.96 -7.56
C GLN A 30 5.76 -22.36 -6.37
N ALA A 31 6.21 -22.62 -5.14
CA ALA A 31 5.61 -22.08 -3.93
C ALA A 31 5.61 -20.54 -3.92
N VAL A 32 6.73 -19.91 -4.27
CA VAL A 32 6.83 -18.44 -4.38
C VAL A 32 5.92 -17.92 -5.50
N ALA A 33 5.88 -18.58 -6.66
CA ALA A 33 5.00 -18.20 -7.76
C ALA A 33 3.51 -18.29 -7.35
N ASP A 34 3.11 -19.34 -6.65
CA ASP A 34 1.74 -19.53 -6.14
C ASP A 34 1.33 -18.44 -5.15
N VAL A 35 2.24 -18.00 -4.26
CA VAL A 35 1.99 -16.88 -3.36
C VAL A 35 1.81 -15.58 -4.13
N LEU A 36 2.68 -15.30 -5.11
CA LEU A 36 2.58 -14.09 -5.93
C LEU A 36 1.29 -14.06 -6.76
N GLU A 37 0.84 -15.20 -7.30
CA GLU A 37 -0.43 -15.27 -8.02
C GLU A 37 -1.63 -15.06 -7.09
N GLN A 38 -1.63 -15.61 -5.88
CA GLN A 38 -2.67 -15.37 -4.89
C GLN A 38 -2.71 -13.90 -4.45
N LEU A 39 -1.55 -13.26 -4.25
CA LEU A 39 -1.46 -11.82 -4.00
C LEU A 39 -2.01 -11.03 -5.19
N ASN A 40 -1.61 -11.38 -6.40
CA ASN A 40 -2.03 -10.73 -7.65
C ASN A 40 -3.55 -10.83 -7.87
N ALA A 41 -4.16 -11.94 -7.47
CA ALA A 41 -5.60 -12.19 -7.53
C ALA A 41 -6.38 -11.61 -6.32
N GLY A 42 -5.69 -11.15 -5.27
CA GLY A 42 -6.31 -10.65 -4.05
C GLY A 42 -6.89 -11.72 -3.13
N SER A 43 -6.68 -13.00 -3.42
CA SER A 43 -7.13 -14.12 -2.58
C SER A 43 -6.23 -14.35 -1.36
N LEU A 44 -5.03 -13.77 -1.36
CA LEU A 44 -4.10 -13.70 -0.24
C LEU A 44 -3.70 -12.25 -0.01
N ARG A 45 -3.51 -11.86 1.26
CA ARG A 45 -3.09 -10.51 1.63
C ARG A 45 -1.91 -10.56 2.59
N VAL A 46 -1.03 -9.56 2.52
CA VAL A 46 0.07 -9.37 3.48
C VAL A 46 -0.46 -9.02 4.87
N ALA A 47 -1.54 -8.27 4.95
CA ALA A 47 -2.27 -8.08 6.20
C ALA A 47 -3.79 -8.07 5.95
N GLN A 48 -4.53 -8.58 6.93
CA GLN A 48 -5.99 -8.65 6.89
C GLN A 48 -6.57 -8.44 8.28
N LYS A 49 -7.83 -8.03 8.37
CA LYS A 49 -8.53 -7.99 9.66
C LYS A 49 -8.98 -9.39 10.06
N ASP A 50 -8.64 -9.76 11.28
CA ASP A 50 -9.20 -10.92 11.98
C ASP A 50 -9.77 -10.43 13.31
N SER A 51 -11.04 -10.73 13.54
CA SER A 51 -11.77 -10.31 14.77
C SER A 51 -11.61 -8.81 15.08
N GLY A 52 -11.58 -7.96 14.03
CA GLY A 52 -11.45 -6.50 14.15
C GLY A 52 -10.02 -5.98 14.30
N GLN A 53 -9.03 -6.84 14.43
CA GLN A 53 -7.62 -6.48 14.54
C GLN A 53 -6.86 -6.78 13.25
N TRP A 54 -5.90 -5.94 12.90
CA TRP A 54 -5.02 -6.20 11.78
C TRP A 54 -3.97 -7.27 12.15
N VAL A 55 -3.95 -8.35 11.37
CA VAL A 55 -2.98 -9.45 11.49
C VAL A 55 -2.09 -9.44 10.26
N VAL A 56 -0.78 -9.47 10.49
CA VAL A 56 0.23 -9.46 9.42
C VAL A 56 0.72 -10.87 9.14
N ASN A 57 0.59 -11.29 7.90
CA ASN A 57 1.08 -12.58 7.39
C ASN A 57 2.58 -12.46 7.03
N GLN A 58 3.47 -12.52 8.01
CA GLN A 58 4.92 -12.34 7.79
C GLN A 58 5.50 -13.32 6.75
N TRP A 59 4.99 -14.55 6.72
CA TRP A 59 5.42 -15.56 5.75
C TRP A 59 5.15 -15.12 4.29
N VAL A 60 4.10 -14.34 4.05
CA VAL A 60 3.81 -13.78 2.71
C VAL A 60 4.86 -12.74 2.32
N LYS A 61 5.31 -11.91 3.26
CA LYS A 61 6.43 -10.97 3.01
C LYS A 61 7.72 -11.72 2.69
N LYS A 62 7.99 -12.84 3.39
CA LYS A 62 9.14 -13.71 3.10
C LYS A 62 9.07 -14.24 1.65
N ALA A 63 7.90 -14.67 1.19
CA ALA A 63 7.71 -15.11 -0.19
C ALA A 63 7.98 -13.99 -1.21
N VAL A 64 7.49 -12.77 -0.94
CA VAL A 64 7.79 -11.60 -1.77
C VAL A 64 9.28 -11.34 -1.83
N LEU A 65 9.99 -11.37 -0.70
CA LEU A 65 11.44 -11.16 -0.66
C LEU A 65 12.22 -12.30 -1.35
N LEU A 66 11.77 -13.55 -1.19
CA LEU A 66 12.34 -14.68 -1.91
C LEU A 66 12.23 -14.50 -3.43
N SER A 67 11.13 -13.96 -3.94
CA SER A 67 10.96 -13.77 -5.37
C SER A 67 12.08 -12.91 -5.99
N PHE A 68 12.56 -11.89 -5.30
CA PHE A 68 13.71 -11.09 -5.75
C PHE A 68 15.00 -11.88 -5.81
N ARG A 69 15.12 -12.93 -5.02
CA ARG A 69 16.29 -13.82 -5.00
C ARG A 69 16.26 -14.86 -6.11
N LEU A 70 15.06 -15.25 -6.52
CA LEU A 70 14.83 -16.33 -7.48
C LEU A 70 14.86 -15.90 -8.95
N GLU A 71 14.81 -14.59 -9.21
CA GLU A 71 14.73 -14.02 -10.54
C GLU A 71 15.94 -13.15 -10.88
N ASP A 72 16.38 -13.21 -12.14
CA ASP A 72 17.38 -12.28 -12.69
C ASP A 72 16.69 -11.04 -13.28
N ASN A 73 17.43 -9.93 -13.37
CA ASN A 73 16.98 -8.78 -14.12
C ASN A 73 16.89 -9.12 -15.61
N VAL A 74 15.80 -8.72 -16.23
CA VAL A 74 15.55 -8.87 -17.67
C VAL A 74 15.13 -7.54 -18.29
N ALA A 75 15.35 -7.38 -19.58
CA ALA A 75 14.81 -6.23 -20.30
C ALA A 75 13.28 -6.36 -20.41
N ILE A 76 12.57 -5.33 -20.00
CA ILE A 76 11.10 -5.26 -20.01
C ILE A 76 10.69 -4.10 -20.94
N PRO A 77 9.93 -4.37 -22.02
CA PRO A 77 9.43 -3.31 -22.88
C PRO A 77 8.51 -2.34 -22.13
N GLY A 78 8.78 -1.04 -22.21
CA GLY A 78 8.04 0.00 -21.51
C GLY A 78 7.01 0.76 -22.35
N GLY A 79 6.85 0.40 -23.62
CA GLY A 79 6.05 1.19 -24.56
C GLY A 79 6.77 2.48 -25.00
N GLY A 80 6.33 3.06 -26.14
CA GLY A 80 6.90 4.31 -26.66
C GLY A 80 8.43 4.28 -26.90
N GLY A 81 9.03 3.11 -27.11
CA GLY A 81 10.46 2.94 -27.28
C GLY A 81 11.28 2.88 -25.99
N MET A 82 10.65 2.95 -24.82
CA MET A 82 11.32 2.80 -23.54
C MET A 82 11.63 1.32 -23.24
N GLN A 83 12.73 1.11 -22.52
CA GLN A 83 13.11 -0.20 -21.96
C GLN A 83 13.37 -0.04 -20.47
N PHE A 84 12.93 -1.02 -19.70
CA PHE A 84 13.27 -1.18 -18.30
C PHE A 84 14.18 -2.39 -18.09
N TYR A 85 14.84 -2.48 -16.95
CA TYR A 85 15.70 -3.60 -16.59
C TYR A 85 15.45 -3.98 -15.15
N ASP A 86 14.59 -4.98 -14.93
CA ASP A 86 14.15 -5.37 -13.58
C ASP A 86 13.80 -6.87 -13.57
N LYS A 87 13.69 -7.41 -12.37
CA LYS A 87 13.29 -8.81 -12.14
C LYS A 87 11.79 -8.98 -11.86
N VAL A 88 11.07 -7.91 -11.58
CA VAL A 88 9.62 -7.93 -11.30
C VAL A 88 8.87 -7.40 -12.53
N PRO A 89 8.14 -8.25 -13.26
CA PRO A 89 7.34 -7.76 -14.39
C PRO A 89 6.21 -6.84 -13.92
N THR A 90 5.75 -6.00 -14.83
CA THR A 90 4.54 -5.20 -14.59
C THR A 90 3.30 -6.11 -14.61
N LYS A 91 2.31 -5.79 -13.76
CA LYS A 91 1.06 -6.54 -13.65
C LYS A 91 0.34 -6.69 -14.99
N PHE A 92 0.34 -5.63 -15.78
CA PHE A 92 -0.46 -5.52 -17.00
C PHE A 92 0.30 -5.89 -18.30
N ALA A 93 1.53 -6.41 -18.19
CA ALA A 93 2.40 -6.69 -19.37
C ALA A 93 1.72 -7.52 -20.46
N ASN A 94 0.85 -8.46 -20.07
CA ASN A 94 0.16 -9.38 -20.99
C ASN A 94 -1.37 -9.20 -20.99
N TYR A 95 -1.89 -8.12 -20.45
CA TYR A 95 -3.33 -7.87 -20.41
C TYR A 95 -3.87 -7.49 -21.77
N THR A 96 -4.96 -8.14 -22.15
CA THR A 96 -5.80 -7.77 -23.29
C THR A 96 -6.90 -6.81 -22.87
N ALA A 97 -7.62 -6.24 -23.83
CA ALA A 97 -8.81 -5.40 -23.54
C ALA A 97 -9.85 -6.16 -22.70
N ASP A 98 -10.03 -7.46 -22.96
CA ASP A 98 -10.94 -8.32 -22.21
C ASP A 98 -10.51 -8.51 -20.76
N ASP A 99 -9.19 -8.60 -20.50
CA ASP A 99 -8.66 -8.72 -19.14
C ASP A 99 -8.92 -7.45 -18.33
N PHE A 100 -8.73 -6.27 -18.94
CA PHE A 100 -9.09 -5.01 -18.31
C PHE A 100 -10.60 -4.89 -18.06
N ALA A 101 -11.42 -5.26 -19.02
CA ALA A 101 -12.88 -5.24 -18.89
C ALA A 101 -13.36 -6.18 -17.77
N LYS A 102 -12.81 -7.40 -17.68
CA LYS A 102 -13.09 -8.34 -16.59
C LYS A 102 -12.60 -7.84 -15.24
N GLY A 103 -11.44 -7.20 -15.20
CA GLY A 103 -10.85 -6.59 -14.00
C GLY A 103 -11.70 -5.44 -13.48
N GLY A 104 -12.38 -4.71 -14.37
CA GLY A 104 -13.28 -3.62 -14.04
C GLY A 104 -12.56 -2.41 -13.43
N PHE A 105 -11.32 -2.15 -13.78
CA PHE A 105 -10.53 -1.01 -13.33
C PHE A 105 -9.94 -0.24 -14.52
N ARG A 106 -9.53 0.99 -14.28
CA ARG A 106 -8.96 1.87 -15.29
C ARG A 106 -7.49 2.17 -14.97
N VAL A 107 -6.62 2.10 -15.99
CA VAL A 107 -5.18 2.36 -15.86
C VAL A 107 -4.79 3.45 -16.85
N VAL A 108 -4.45 4.62 -16.33
CA VAL A 108 -4.10 5.80 -17.13
C VAL A 108 -2.60 5.80 -17.39
N PRO A 109 -2.14 5.93 -18.66
CA PRO A 109 -0.70 5.94 -18.94
C PRO A 109 0.01 7.15 -18.32
N PRO A 110 1.21 7.03 -17.75
CA PRO A 110 2.02 5.83 -17.60
C PRO A 110 1.93 5.17 -16.20
N ALA A 111 0.74 4.89 -15.69
CA ALA A 111 0.59 4.19 -14.42
C ALA A 111 1.30 2.82 -14.45
N VAL A 112 1.98 2.47 -13.37
CA VAL A 112 2.69 1.20 -13.21
C VAL A 112 2.18 0.46 -11.99
N ALA A 113 1.75 -0.78 -12.16
CA ALA A 113 1.55 -1.73 -11.08
C ALA A 113 2.48 -2.93 -11.27
N ARG A 114 3.17 -3.36 -10.22
CA ARG A 114 4.02 -4.56 -10.26
C ARG A 114 3.18 -5.82 -10.10
N ARG A 115 3.58 -6.92 -10.76
CA ARG A 115 3.01 -8.25 -10.53
C ARG A 115 3.06 -8.58 -9.03
N GLY A 116 2.02 -9.24 -8.51
CA GLY A 116 1.86 -9.49 -7.08
C GLY A 116 1.21 -8.34 -6.32
N SER A 117 0.78 -7.27 -6.99
CA SER A 117 -0.15 -6.30 -6.42
C SER A 117 -1.60 -6.63 -6.81
N PHE A 118 -2.55 -6.37 -5.93
CA PHE A 118 -3.98 -6.50 -6.22
C PHE A 118 -4.60 -5.13 -6.53
N ILE A 119 -5.40 -5.08 -7.58
CA ILE A 119 -6.17 -3.91 -8.00
C ILE A 119 -7.64 -4.33 -8.11
N GLY A 120 -8.48 -3.77 -7.25
CA GLY A 120 -9.90 -4.08 -7.16
C GLY A 120 -10.74 -3.47 -8.28
N LYS A 121 -12.03 -3.85 -8.35
CA LYS A 121 -13.00 -3.28 -9.30
C LYS A 121 -13.19 -1.79 -9.06
N ASN A 122 -13.50 -1.05 -10.12
CA ASN A 122 -13.74 0.40 -10.07
C ASN A 122 -12.55 1.22 -9.52
N VAL A 123 -11.36 0.61 -9.40
CA VAL A 123 -10.14 1.35 -9.09
C VAL A 123 -9.72 2.16 -10.30
N VAL A 124 -9.26 3.38 -10.07
CA VAL A 124 -8.59 4.19 -11.08
C VAL A 124 -7.14 4.40 -10.66
N LEU A 125 -6.22 3.94 -11.49
CA LEU A 125 -4.82 4.28 -11.40
C LEU A 125 -4.55 5.42 -12.37
N MET A 126 -4.44 6.66 -11.88
CA MET A 126 -3.84 7.76 -12.64
C MET A 126 -2.34 7.45 -12.82
N PRO A 127 -1.56 8.24 -13.57
CA PRO A 127 -0.11 8.07 -13.65
C PRO A 127 0.51 7.96 -12.24
N SER A 128 0.69 6.74 -11.75
CA SER A 128 1.00 6.42 -10.36
C SER A 128 1.78 5.12 -10.28
N TYR A 129 2.21 4.73 -9.08
CA TYR A 129 2.98 3.50 -8.88
C TYR A 129 2.39 2.65 -7.76
N VAL A 130 2.10 1.37 -8.07
CA VAL A 130 1.67 0.37 -7.09
C VAL A 130 2.69 -0.76 -7.03
N ASN A 131 3.31 -0.95 -5.86
CA ASN A 131 4.39 -1.90 -5.68
C ASN A 131 3.88 -3.32 -5.37
N ILE A 132 4.77 -4.30 -5.47
CA ILE A 132 4.51 -5.72 -5.19
C ILE A 132 3.97 -5.92 -3.77
N GLY A 133 3.03 -6.84 -3.60
CA GLY A 133 2.39 -7.14 -2.32
C GLY A 133 1.35 -6.11 -1.86
N ALA A 134 1.25 -4.97 -2.53
CA ALA A 134 0.24 -3.96 -2.23
C ALA A 134 -1.17 -4.47 -2.59
N TYR A 135 -2.14 -4.04 -1.81
CA TYR A 135 -3.56 -4.32 -2.02
C TYR A 135 -4.32 -3.01 -2.14
N VAL A 136 -4.96 -2.77 -3.27
CA VAL A 136 -5.79 -1.59 -3.53
C VAL A 136 -7.21 -2.06 -3.76
N ASP A 137 -8.10 -1.80 -2.81
CA ASP A 137 -9.46 -2.31 -2.81
C ASP A 137 -10.41 -1.47 -3.70
N GLU A 138 -11.60 -2.00 -3.88
CA GLU A 138 -12.65 -1.53 -4.78
C GLU A 138 -12.95 -0.04 -4.65
N GLY A 139 -13.17 0.64 -5.79
CA GLY A 139 -13.60 2.03 -5.85
C GLY A 139 -12.53 3.06 -5.49
N THR A 140 -11.31 2.63 -5.19
CA THR A 140 -10.21 3.52 -4.80
C THR A 140 -9.61 4.27 -5.98
N MET A 141 -9.27 5.54 -5.77
CA MET A 141 -8.48 6.37 -6.69
C MET A 141 -7.04 6.48 -6.20
N VAL A 142 -6.08 6.06 -7.02
CA VAL A 142 -4.66 6.36 -6.84
C VAL A 142 -4.32 7.46 -7.84
N ASP A 143 -4.28 8.71 -7.36
CA ASP A 143 -4.19 9.88 -8.21
C ASP A 143 -2.75 10.13 -8.71
N THR A 144 -2.59 11.16 -9.52
CA THR A 144 -1.38 11.46 -10.29
C THR A 144 -0.14 11.57 -9.39
N TRP A 145 0.87 10.77 -9.72
CA TRP A 145 2.14 10.65 -9.00
C TRP A 145 2.02 10.17 -7.55
N ALA A 146 0.87 9.60 -7.15
CA ALA A 146 0.77 8.89 -5.89
C ALA A 146 1.51 7.54 -5.95
N THR A 147 2.00 7.10 -4.80
CA THR A 147 2.72 5.83 -4.65
C THR A 147 2.06 4.98 -3.59
N VAL A 148 1.77 3.73 -3.92
CA VAL A 148 1.39 2.67 -2.97
C VAL A 148 2.60 1.76 -2.81
N GLY A 149 3.26 1.86 -1.67
CA GLY A 149 4.47 1.11 -1.36
C GLY A 149 4.24 -0.38 -1.24
N SER A 150 5.33 -1.15 -1.26
CA SER A 150 5.26 -2.62 -1.17
C SER A 150 4.50 -3.08 0.07
N CYS A 151 3.60 -4.03 -0.12
CA CYS A 151 2.77 -4.63 0.94
C CYS A 151 1.75 -3.68 1.61
N ALA A 152 1.66 -2.41 1.25
CA ALA A 152 0.67 -1.48 1.79
C ALA A 152 -0.76 -1.96 1.49
N GLN A 153 -1.68 -1.71 2.42
CA GLN A 153 -3.08 -2.14 2.32
C GLN A 153 -3.98 -0.92 2.25
N ILE A 154 -4.64 -0.75 1.11
CA ILE A 154 -5.57 0.35 0.87
C ILE A 154 -6.98 -0.22 0.80
N GLY A 155 -7.87 0.30 1.62
CA GLY A 155 -9.27 -0.11 1.70
C GLY A 155 -10.13 0.37 0.54
N LYS A 156 -11.43 0.19 0.67
CA LYS A 156 -12.44 0.57 -0.34
C LYS A 156 -12.68 2.06 -0.35
N ASN A 157 -12.98 2.59 -1.54
CA ASN A 157 -13.40 3.98 -1.74
C ASN A 157 -12.41 5.00 -1.15
N VAL A 158 -11.14 4.66 -1.10
CA VAL A 158 -10.08 5.56 -0.65
C VAL A 158 -9.69 6.51 -1.78
N HIS A 159 -9.41 7.76 -1.46
CA HIS A 159 -8.80 8.70 -2.39
C HIS A 159 -7.39 9.05 -1.93
N LEU A 160 -6.39 8.55 -2.67
CA LEU A 160 -5.01 8.99 -2.53
C LEU A 160 -4.78 10.13 -3.53
N SER A 161 -4.75 11.37 -3.04
CA SER A 161 -4.62 12.56 -3.89
C SER A 161 -3.24 12.66 -4.55
N GLY A 162 -3.08 13.61 -5.47
CA GLY A 162 -1.86 13.77 -6.24
C GLY A 162 -0.58 13.84 -5.40
N GLY A 163 0.37 12.98 -5.73
CA GLY A 163 1.67 12.91 -5.07
C GLY A 163 1.66 12.40 -3.64
N VAL A 164 0.61 11.71 -3.21
CA VAL A 164 0.57 11.01 -1.91
C VAL A 164 1.57 9.85 -1.91
N GLY A 165 2.35 9.71 -0.83
CA GLY A 165 3.21 8.58 -0.59
C GLY A 165 2.66 7.67 0.53
N ILE A 166 2.33 6.43 0.17
CA ILE A 166 2.05 5.38 1.15
C ILE A 166 3.27 4.47 1.22
N GLY A 167 3.91 4.43 2.39
CA GLY A 167 5.18 3.75 2.57
C GLY A 167 5.11 2.24 2.40
N GLY A 168 6.17 1.67 1.84
CA GLY A 168 6.38 0.24 1.74
C GLY A 168 7.16 -0.32 2.93
N VAL A 169 7.03 -1.64 3.17
CA VAL A 169 7.61 -2.29 4.36
C VAL A 169 8.19 -3.68 4.04
N LEU A 170 9.00 -3.78 3.02
CA LEU A 170 9.80 -4.99 2.80
C LEU A 170 11.08 -4.99 3.63
N GLU A 171 11.62 -3.82 3.95
CA GLU A 171 12.81 -3.65 4.77
C GLU A 171 12.55 -2.60 5.87
N PRO A 172 12.75 -2.97 7.15
CA PRO A 172 13.06 -4.31 7.66
C PRO A 172 11.86 -5.26 7.56
N MET A 173 12.12 -6.55 7.39
CA MET A 173 11.09 -7.59 7.16
C MET A 173 10.03 -7.63 8.27
N GLN A 174 10.39 -7.39 9.51
CA GLN A 174 9.49 -7.40 10.67
C GLN A 174 8.58 -6.16 10.76
N ALA A 175 8.82 -5.10 9.98
CA ALA A 175 7.96 -3.92 10.00
C ALA A 175 6.55 -4.24 9.51
N ASN A 176 5.54 -3.63 10.11
CA ASN A 176 4.15 -3.78 9.71
C ASN A 176 3.85 -2.98 8.44
N PRO A 177 2.94 -3.45 7.57
CA PRO A 177 2.51 -2.68 6.42
C PRO A 177 1.72 -1.44 6.84
N THR A 178 1.87 -0.38 6.06
CA THR A 178 1.02 0.81 6.17
C THR A 178 -0.39 0.46 5.71
N ILE A 179 -1.39 0.91 6.47
CA ILE A 179 -2.79 0.56 6.24
C ILE A 179 -3.62 1.84 6.19
N ILE A 180 -4.36 2.00 5.10
CA ILE A 180 -5.40 3.02 4.96
C ILE A 180 -6.73 2.27 4.87
N GLU A 181 -7.59 2.44 5.86
CA GLU A 181 -8.89 1.78 5.87
C GLU A 181 -9.91 2.44 4.95
N ASP A 182 -11.12 1.87 4.89
CA ASP A 182 -12.16 2.25 3.94
C ASP A 182 -12.59 3.73 4.06
N ASN A 183 -12.99 4.32 2.94
CA ASN A 183 -13.54 5.67 2.83
C ASN A 183 -12.62 6.79 3.34
N CYS A 184 -11.32 6.56 3.39
CA CYS A 184 -10.36 7.59 3.76
C CYS A 184 -10.05 8.51 2.58
N PHE A 185 -9.78 9.78 2.90
CA PHE A 185 -9.24 10.76 1.96
C PHE A 185 -7.86 11.19 2.43
N ILE A 186 -6.84 10.97 1.61
CA ILE A 186 -5.46 11.37 1.89
C ILE A 186 -5.10 12.54 0.98
N GLY A 187 -4.93 13.72 1.57
CA GLY A 187 -4.68 14.97 0.87
C GLY A 187 -3.34 15.00 0.15
N ALA A 188 -3.27 15.79 -0.93
CA ALA A 188 -2.12 15.86 -1.82
C ALA A 188 -0.79 16.07 -1.07
N ARG A 189 0.27 15.38 -1.53
CA ARG A 189 1.62 15.46 -0.98
C ARG A 189 1.75 15.06 0.50
N SER A 190 0.78 14.31 1.03
CA SER A 190 0.91 13.70 2.35
C SER A 190 1.66 12.37 2.26
N GLU A 191 2.37 12.03 3.33
CA GLU A 191 3.09 10.75 3.48
C GLU A 191 2.55 10.01 4.70
N VAL A 192 2.17 8.75 4.51
CA VAL A 192 1.80 7.82 5.59
C VAL A 192 2.69 6.59 5.47
N VAL A 193 3.57 6.38 6.42
CA VAL A 193 4.66 5.43 6.30
C VAL A 193 4.85 4.59 7.57
N GLU A 194 5.82 3.66 7.55
CA GLU A 194 6.28 2.91 8.73
C GLU A 194 5.19 2.11 9.45
N GLY A 195 4.21 1.58 8.71
CA GLY A 195 3.15 0.75 9.30
C GLY A 195 2.10 1.51 10.10
N VAL A 196 1.99 2.82 9.90
CA VAL A 196 0.89 3.63 10.45
C VAL A 196 -0.43 3.12 9.91
N ILE A 197 -1.45 3.09 10.78
CA ILE A 197 -2.82 2.74 10.42
C ILE A 197 -3.67 4.00 10.43
N VAL A 198 -4.30 4.32 9.31
CA VAL A 198 -5.35 5.34 9.22
C VAL A 198 -6.69 4.62 9.20
N GLU A 199 -7.44 4.74 10.29
CA GLU A 199 -8.73 4.07 10.43
C GLU A 199 -9.80 4.71 9.55
N ALA A 200 -10.85 3.93 9.29
CA ALA A 200 -11.90 4.23 8.32
C ALA A 200 -12.51 5.64 8.46
N ASN A 201 -13.00 6.17 7.34
CA ASN A 201 -13.68 7.46 7.28
C ASN A 201 -12.83 8.68 7.66
N SER A 202 -11.51 8.53 7.77
CA SER A 202 -10.60 9.62 8.17
C SER A 202 -10.20 10.49 6.97
N VAL A 203 -9.95 11.75 7.25
CA VAL A 203 -9.50 12.75 6.26
C VAL A 203 -8.16 13.32 6.72
N ILE A 204 -7.13 13.05 5.96
CA ILE A 204 -5.81 13.65 6.12
C ILE A 204 -5.73 14.85 5.17
N SER A 205 -5.44 16.03 5.69
CA SER A 205 -5.26 17.22 4.87
C SER A 205 -3.99 17.13 4.02
N MET A 206 -3.84 18.04 3.07
CA MET A 206 -2.63 18.08 2.25
C MET A 206 -1.37 18.35 3.10
N GLY A 207 -0.24 17.76 2.71
CA GLY A 207 1.06 18.04 3.33
C GLY A 207 1.19 17.56 4.78
N VAL A 208 0.53 16.46 5.14
CA VAL A 208 0.67 15.83 6.46
C VAL A 208 1.59 14.61 6.36
N TYR A 209 2.59 14.53 7.23
CA TYR A 209 3.61 13.48 7.23
C TYR A 209 3.50 12.64 8.51
N ILE A 210 3.18 11.35 8.39
CA ILE A 210 2.93 10.47 9.54
C ILE A 210 3.77 9.20 9.44
N GLY A 211 4.76 9.08 10.32
CA GLY A 211 5.51 7.86 10.60
C GLY A 211 5.27 7.39 12.03
N GLN A 212 5.92 6.30 12.44
CA GLN A 212 5.76 5.71 13.79
C GLN A 212 6.18 6.64 14.92
N SER A 213 7.12 7.53 14.67
CA SER A 213 7.61 8.51 15.65
C SER A 213 6.91 9.86 15.59
N THR A 214 6.00 10.05 14.63
CA THR A 214 5.25 11.31 14.51
C THR A 214 4.22 11.42 15.62
N LYS A 215 4.29 12.51 16.40
CA LYS A 215 3.26 12.83 17.39
C LYS A 215 1.93 13.12 16.71
N ILE A 216 0.88 12.46 17.17
CA ILE A 216 -0.50 12.70 16.76
C ILE A 216 -1.20 13.34 17.94
N TYR A 217 -1.45 14.64 17.85
CA TYR A 217 -2.06 15.44 18.91
C TYR A 217 -3.56 15.60 18.66
N ASP A 218 -4.39 15.12 19.56
CA ASP A 218 -5.83 15.39 19.54
C ASP A 218 -6.12 16.68 20.30
N ARG A 219 -6.48 17.74 19.58
CA ARG A 219 -6.71 19.05 20.19
C ARG A 219 -7.94 19.11 21.10
N ALA A 220 -8.88 18.16 20.97
CA ALA A 220 -10.07 18.13 21.82
C ALA A 220 -9.78 17.55 23.21
N THR A 221 -8.86 16.58 23.29
CA THR A 221 -8.50 15.89 24.54
C THR A 221 -7.15 16.35 25.10
N GLY A 222 -6.27 16.91 24.26
CA GLY A 222 -4.88 17.20 24.60
C GLY A 222 -3.97 15.96 24.59
N GLU A 223 -4.48 14.80 24.18
CA GLU A 223 -3.74 13.56 24.17
C GLU A 223 -2.77 13.51 22.99
N VAL A 224 -1.61 12.86 23.21
CA VAL A 224 -0.61 12.57 22.18
C VAL A 224 -0.51 11.07 22.01
N THR A 225 -0.76 10.60 20.78
CA THR A 225 -0.66 9.19 20.39
C THR A 225 0.31 9.01 19.22
N TYR A 226 0.57 7.76 18.83
CA TYR A 226 1.50 7.40 17.77
C TYR A 226 0.98 6.24 16.92
N GLY A 227 1.41 6.16 15.68
CA GLY A 227 1.24 5.01 14.80
C GLY A 227 -0.20 4.72 14.34
N ARG A 228 -1.20 5.46 14.82
CA ARG A 228 -2.60 5.22 14.47
C ARG A 228 -3.42 6.51 14.48
N ILE A 229 -4.14 6.75 13.39
CA ILE A 229 -5.17 7.80 13.30
C ILE A 229 -6.52 7.12 13.56
N PRO A 230 -7.25 7.53 14.64
CA PRO A 230 -8.56 6.95 14.96
C PRO A 230 -9.61 7.26 13.90
N GLU A 231 -10.60 6.38 13.79
CA GLU A 231 -11.71 6.46 12.83
C GLU A 231 -12.36 7.85 12.79
N GLY A 232 -12.67 8.31 11.58
CA GLY A 232 -13.37 9.56 11.34
C GLY A 232 -12.61 10.82 11.74
N SER A 233 -11.30 10.76 11.91
CA SER A 233 -10.47 11.92 12.27
C SER A 233 -10.24 12.84 11.08
N VAL A 234 -10.26 14.15 11.32
CA VAL A 234 -9.74 15.18 10.39
C VAL A 234 -8.40 15.64 10.90
N VAL A 235 -7.35 15.39 10.12
CA VAL A 235 -5.95 15.61 10.52
C VAL A 235 -5.32 16.69 9.66
N VAL A 236 -4.62 17.61 10.30
CA VAL A 236 -3.83 18.65 9.63
C VAL A 236 -2.39 18.65 10.14
N SER A 237 -1.49 19.32 9.43
CA SER A 237 -0.14 19.57 9.91
C SER A 237 -0.13 20.61 11.04
N GLY A 238 0.74 20.43 12.00
CA GLY A 238 0.93 21.36 13.12
C GLY A 238 2.30 21.27 13.74
N ASN A 239 2.48 21.95 14.85
CA ASN A 239 3.72 21.93 15.63
C ASN A 239 3.38 21.88 17.13
N LEU A 240 4.20 21.17 17.90
CA LEU A 240 4.18 21.19 19.35
C LEU A 240 5.46 21.85 19.88
N PRO A 241 5.36 22.84 20.77
CA PRO A 241 6.54 23.48 21.36
C PRO A 241 7.32 22.50 22.25
N SER A 242 8.63 22.70 22.35
CA SER A 242 9.44 22.05 23.38
C SER A 242 9.07 22.54 24.78
N ALA A 243 9.41 21.75 25.79
CA ALA A 243 9.10 22.12 27.19
C ALA A 243 9.73 23.43 27.63
N ASP A 244 10.88 23.80 27.07
CA ASP A 244 11.58 25.07 27.36
C ASP A 244 11.23 26.21 26.39
N GLY A 245 10.32 25.95 25.41
CA GLY A 245 9.84 26.92 24.44
C GLY A 245 10.87 27.38 23.39
N LYS A 246 12.05 26.76 23.32
CA LYS A 246 13.13 27.20 22.41
C LYS A 246 12.95 26.76 20.98
N TYR A 247 12.17 25.71 20.73
CA TYR A 247 11.87 25.20 19.39
C TYR A 247 10.49 24.54 19.38
N SER A 248 10.01 24.22 18.21
CA SER A 248 8.83 23.37 18.04
C SER A 248 9.13 22.25 17.06
N LEU A 249 8.49 21.10 17.26
CA LEU A 249 8.59 19.96 16.37
C LEU A 249 7.27 19.76 15.64
N TYR A 250 7.38 19.34 14.40
CA TYR A 250 6.25 18.92 13.59
C TYR A 250 5.41 17.85 14.31
N CYS A 251 4.09 17.95 14.18
CA CYS A 251 3.14 16.91 14.58
C CYS A 251 1.95 16.87 13.63
N ALA A 252 1.24 15.74 13.61
CA ALA A 252 -0.09 15.66 13.04
C ALA A 252 -1.11 16.07 14.11
N VAL A 253 -2.10 16.88 13.75
CA VAL A 253 -3.11 17.37 14.67
C VAL A 253 -4.51 16.91 14.26
N ILE A 254 -5.18 16.15 15.11
CA ILE A 254 -6.60 15.85 14.96
C ILE A 254 -7.38 17.09 15.38
N VAL A 255 -8.00 17.77 14.42
CA VAL A 255 -8.69 19.03 14.66
C VAL A 255 -10.18 18.87 14.93
N LYS A 256 -10.80 17.80 14.46
CA LYS A 256 -12.20 17.43 14.65
C LYS A 256 -12.49 16.03 14.17
N ARG A 257 -13.71 15.58 14.36
CA ARG A 257 -14.25 14.39 13.65
C ARG A 257 -14.92 14.82 12.35
N VAL A 258 -14.98 13.88 11.38
CA VAL A 258 -15.62 14.09 10.08
C VAL A 258 -17.11 14.40 10.27
N ASP A 259 -17.57 15.47 9.65
CA ASP A 259 -18.96 15.90 9.61
C ASP A 259 -19.48 15.88 8.15
N GLU A 260 -20.76 16.16 7.95
CA GLU A 260 -21.40 16.21 6.62
C GLU A 260 -20.69 17.19 5.68
N LYS A 261 -20.26 18.35 6.19
CA LYS A 261 -19.54 19.36 5.41
C LYS A 261 -18.17 18.86 4.95
N THR A 262 -17.49 18.08 5.79
CA THR A 262 -16.23 17.43 5.43
C THR A 262 -16.44 16.37 4.38
N ARG A 263 -17.48 15.52 4.53
CA ARG A 263 -17.82 14.48 3.56
C ARG A 263 -18.13 15.06 2.19
N ALA A 264 -18.93 16.12 2.12
CA ALA A 264 -19.24 16.79 0.87
C ALA A 264 -18.01 17.28 0.09
N LYS A 265 -16.94 17.66 0.80
CA LYS A 265 -15.67 18.10 0.18
C LYS A 265 -14.77 16.95 -0.29
N THR A 266 -14.98 15.77 0.22
CA THR A 266 -14.15 14.58 -0.05
C THR A 266 -14.94 13.46 -0.74
N SER A 267 -16.17 13.76 -1.19
CA SER A 267 -17.04 12.80 -1.88
C SER A 267 -16.43 12.33 -3.20
N ILE A 268 -16.68 11.08 -3.51
CA ILE A 268 -16.28 10.43 -4.75
C ILE A 268 -17.10 11.00 -5.91
N ASN A 269 -16.41 11.34 -7.00
CA ASN A 269 -17.06 11.67 -8.25
C ASN A 269 -17.16 10.38 -9.11
N GLU A 270 -18.34 9.81 -9.21
CA GLU A 270 -18.59 8.54 -9.92
C GLU A 270 -18.22 8.64 -11.41
N LEU A 271 -18.43 9.79 -12.05
CA LEU A 271 -18.10 10.02 -13.46
C LEU A 271 -16.60 9.83 -13.78
N LEU A 272 -15.73 9.88 -12.80
CA LEU A 272 -14.29 9.64 -13.00
C LEU A 272 -13.93 8.14 -12.98
N ARG A 273 -14.89 7.28 -12.67
CA ARG A 273 -14.70 5.82 -12.54
C ARG A 273 -15.26 5.02 -13.70
N ASP A 274 -16.18 5.61 -14.47
CA ASP A 274 -16.78 5.04 -15.69
C ASP A 274 -15.78 5.01 -16.86
#